data_f7d51749313566210a1e5749fd55be40
#
_entry.id   f7d51749313566210a1e5749fd55be40
#
_cell.length_a   1.000
_cell.length_b   1.000
_cell.length_c   1.000
_cell.angle_alpha   90.00
_cell.angle_beta   90.00
_cell.angle_gamma   90.00
#
_symmetry.space_group_name_H-M   'P 1'
#
loop_
_entity.id
_entity.type
_entity.pdbx_description
1 polymer ?
#
loop_
_entity_poly.entity_id
_entity_poly.type
_entity_poly.pdbx_seq_one_letter_code
_entity_poly.pdbx_strand_id
1 'polypeptide(L)'
;MKETFKSRLKMSVAAITLGMAAIAPATQAEELHIYNWADYIDEESIPEFAKETGMEVTYDVFDSNEVLEAKLLAGKSGYDLVVPSSHFLGRQIQAGVFQKLDKSKLPNYKYLDKDLMAVLASQDPGNAYGVPYMWGTTGIGYNVDKIKEILGDDAPVDSWDLVFKPENLEKLSKCGVNFLDSSDEIFPLAMHYV
;
A
#
# COMPACT_ATOMS: atom_id res chain seq x y z
N MET A 1 97.07 7.85 -1.58
CA MET A 1 96.77 8.27 -0.23
C MET A 1 95.35 8.62 -0.19
N LYS A 2 94.53 7.68 0.22
CA LYS A 2 93.02 7.73 0.18
C LYS A 2 92.54 7.66 1.60
N GLU A 3 92.07 8.75 2.10
CA GLU A 3 91.32 8.72 3.36
C GLU A 3 89.85 8.71 3.10
N THR A 4 89.19 7.68 3.61
CA THR A 4 87.79 7.39 3.49
C THR A 4 87.03 8.14 4.57
N PHE A 5 86.21 9.06 4.11
CA PHE A 5 85.28 9.81 4.95
C PHE A 5 84.09 8.96 5.28
N LYS A 6 84.02 8.41 6.49
CA LYS A 6 82.82 7.70 6.96
C LYS A 6 81.84 8.69 7.61
N SER A 7 80.89 9.15 6.82
CA SER A 7 79.71 9.85 7.30
C SER A 7 78.81 8.91 8.06
N ARG A 8 78.60 9.14 9.33
CA ARG A 8 77.59 8.44 10.13
C ARG A 8 76.21 9.08 9.87
N LEU A 9 75.45 8.49 8.98
CA LEU A 9 74.05 8.85 8.81
C LEU A 9 73.26 8.27 9.98
N LYS A 10 72.88 9.12 10.93
CA LYS A 10 71.90 8.77 11.99
C LYS A 10 70.50 8.77 11.35
N MET A 11 70.02 7.59 11.05
CA MET A 11 68.61 7.41 10.67
C MET A 11 67.73 7.50 11.90
N SER A 12 67.09 8.63 12.04
CA SER A 12 65.96 8.79 13.00
C SER A 12 64.75 8.09 12.41
N VAL A 13 64.41 6.94 12.96
CA VAL A 13 63.11 6.26 12.65
C VAL A 13 62.03 7.02 13.41
N ALA A 14 61.36 7.93 12.73
CA ALA A 14 60.12 8.48 13.19
C ALA A 14 59.03 7.42 13.05
N ALA A 15 58.59 6.82 14.14
CA ALA A 15 57.41 5.97 14.18
C ALA A 15 56.16 6.77 13.87
N ILE A 16 55.70 6.71 12.64
CA ILE A 16 54.38 7.23 12.24
C ILE A 16 53.36 6.19 12.70
N THR A 17 52.80 6.41 13.90
CA THR A 17 51.57 5.73 14.34
C THR A 17 50.43 6.24 13.51
N LEU A 18 50.16 5.56 12.41
CA LEU A 18 48.95 5.74 11.61
C LEU A 18 47.79 5.27 12.47
N GLY A 19 47.06 6.22 13.07
CA GLY A 19 45.79 5.94 13.73
C GLY A 19 44.82 5.47 12.66
N MET A 20 44.59 4.15 12.56
CA MET A 20 43.43 3.59 11.88
C MET A 20 42.19 4.05 12.66
N ALA A 21 41.66 5.21 12.28
CA ALA A 21 40.28 5.53 12.60
C ALA A 21 39.42 4.40 11.96
N ALA A 22 38.88 3.52 12.79
CA ALA A 22 37.89 2.56 12.36
C ALA A 22 36.72 3.38 11.85
N ILE A 23 36.63 3.52 10.51
CA ILE A 23 35.43 3.99 9.86
C ILE A 23 34.45 2.83 10.03
N ALA A 24 33.66 2.90 11.12
CA ALA A 24 32.49 2.05 11.24
C ALA A 24 31.65 2.32 9.98
N PRO A 25 31.26 1.28 9.20
CA PRO A 25 30.34 1.50 8.12
C PRO A 25 29.10 2.14 8.76
N ALA A 26 28.73 3.32 8.30
CA ALA A 26 27.43 3.88 8.63
C ALA A 26 26.44 2.85 8.10
N THR A 27 25.76 2.12 8.99
CA THR A 27 24.62 1.30 8.61
C THR A 27 23.59 2.28 8.12
N GLN A 28 23.49 2.38 6.78
CA GLN A 28 22.40 3.11 6.16
C GLN A 28 21.13 2.43 6.63
N ALA A 29 20.17 3.19 7.15
CA ALA A 29 18.88 2.64 7.52
C ALA A 29 18.29 1.97 6.28
N GLU A 30 17.68 0.81 6.46
CA GLU A 30 16.92 0.17 5.36
C GLU A 30 15.72 1.07 5.04
N GLU A 31 15.49 1.31 3.77
CA GLU A 31 14.37 2.10 3.28
C GLU A 31 13.18 1.18 2.98
N LEU A 32 11.97 1.62 3.32
CA LEU A 32 10.72 0.94 3.00
C LEU A 32 9.76 1.92 2.33
N HIS A 33 9.38 1.64 1.10
CA HIS A 33 8.45 2.45 0.32
C HIS A 33 7.09 1.77 0.24
N ILE A 34 6.07 2.42 0.80
CA ILE A 34 4.69 1.92 0.85
C ILE A 34 3.80 2.81 -0.03
N TYR A 35 2.91 2.17 -0.80
CA TYR A 35 1.90 2.86 -1.59
C TYR A 35 0.52 2.28 -1.27
N ASN A 36 -0.30 3.08 -0.59
CA ASN A 36 -1.59 2.64 -0.04
C ASN A 36 -2.71 3.62 -0.43
N TRP A 37 -3.93 3.28 -0.09
CA TRP A 37 -5.08 4.16 -0.19
C TRP A 37 -4.97 5.33 0.78
N ALA A 38 -5.55 6.49 0.41
CA ALA A 38 -5.72 7.59 1.34
C ALA A 38 -6.58 7.14 2.55
N ASP A 39 -6.25 7.65 3.73
CA ASP A 39 -6.97 7.40 4.99
C ASP A 39 -7.09 5.92 5.42
N TYR A 40 -6.23 5.03 4.90
CA TYR A 40 -6.27 3.58 5.18
C TYR A 40 -5.25 3.13 6.22
N ILE A 41 -4.66 4.04 6.99
CA ILE A 41 -3.76 3.74 8.09
C ILE A 41 -3.90 4.82 9.17
N ASP A 42 -3.66 4.45 10.41
CA ASP A 42 -3.48 5.41 11.48
C ASP A 42 -2.13 6.13 11.28
N GLU A 43 -2.15 7.46 11.27
CA GLU A 43 -0.97 8.29 11.00
C GLU A 43 0.18 8.04 11.99
N GLU A 44 -0.13 7.64 13.23
CA GLU A 44 0.87 7.30 14.25
C GLU A 44 1.59 5.98 13.96
N SER A 45 0.97 5.06 13.19
CA SER A 45 1.52 3.72 12.93
C SER A 45 2.83 3.75 12.15
N ILE A 46 3.01 4.71 11.23
CA ILE A 46 4.24 4.80 10.41
C ILE A 46 5.44 5.24 11.25
N PRO A 47 5.38 6.34 12.03
CA PRO A 47 6.50 6.73 12.88
C PRO A 47 6.79 5.71 14.00
N GLU A 48 5.78 5.01 14.53
CA GLU A 48 5.99 3.93 15.50
C GLU A 48 6.77 2.78 14.87
N PHE A 49 6.36 2.31 13.69
CA PHE A 49 7.06 1.26 12.95
C PHE A 49 8.50 1.64 12.63
N ALA A 50 8.72 2.87 12.12
CA ALA A 50 10.06 3.37 11.82
C ALA A 50 10.95 3.39 13.06
N LYS A 51 10.40 3.80 14.22
CA LYS A 51 11.12 3.81 15.52
C LYS A 51 11.45 2.40 15.99
N GLU A 52 10.53 1.43 15.86
CA GLU A 52 10.72 0.05 16.30
C GLU A 52 11.74 -0.71 15.44
N THR A 53 11.72 -0.47 14.14
CA THR A 53 12.55 -1.20 13.17
C THR A 53 13.88 -0.51 12.85
N GLY A 54 13.97 0.81 13.06
CA GLY A 54 15.08 1.62 12.59
C GLY A 54 15.09 1.86 11.08
N MET A 55 14.00 1.51 10.37
CA MET A 55 13.84 1.75 8.94
C MET A 55 13.45 3.21 8.66
N GLU A 56 13.86 3.72 7.49
CA GLU A 56 13.31 4.95 6.93
C GLU A 56 12.09 4.58 6.07
N VAL A 57 10.90 5.12 6.43
CA VAL A 57 9.66 4.76 5.75
C VAL A 57 9.15 5.92 4.92
N THR A 58 8.99 5.67 3.61
CA THR A 58 8.27 6.55 2.68
C THR A 58 6.87 5.99 2.48
N TYR A 59 5.86 6.80 2.78
CA TYR A 59 4.46 6.41 2.66
C TYR A 59 3.73 7.35 1.71
N ASP A 60 3.36 6.85 0.55
CA ASP A 60 2.61 7.57 -0.46
C ASP A 60 1.19 7.01 -0.58
N VAL A 61 0.27 7.84 -1.07
CA VAL A 61 -1.14 7.46 -1.21
C VAL A 61 -1.63 7.56 -2.65
N PHE A 62 -2.65 6.75 -2.97
CA PHE A 62 -3.39 6.80 -4.22
C PHE A 62 -4.89 6.78 -3.95
N ASP A 63 -5.68 7.13 -4.96
CA ASP A 63 -7.13 7.26 -4.93
C ASP A 63 -7.87 6.28 -5.85
N SER A 64 -7.13 5.57 -6.72
CA SER A 64 -7.72 4.55 -7.60
C SER A 64 -6.77 3.40 -7.89
N ASN A 65 -7.35 2.21 -8.08
CA ASN A 65 -6.60 1.03 -8.50
C ASN A 65 -5.92 1.20 -9.85
N GLU A 66 -6.51 1.97 -10.76
CA GLU A 66 -5.99 2.24 -12.11
C GLU A 66 -4.69 3.04 -12.03
N VAL A 67 -4.62 4.03 -11.15
CA VAL A 67 -3.39 4.81 -10.90
C VAL A 67 -2.29 3.91 -10.36
N LEU A 68 -2.60 3.06 -9.37
CA LEU A 68 -1.65 2.08 -8.85
C LEU A 68 -1.20 1.12 -9.97
N GLU A 69 -2.14 0.53 -10.72
CA GLU A 69 -1.82 -0.43 -11.78
C GLU A 69 -0.95 0.19 -12.86
N ALA A 70 -1.27 1.39 -13.34
CA ALA A 70 -0.47 2.10 -14.33
C ALA A 70 0.98 2.30 -13.85
N LYS A 71 1.15 2.66 -12.58
CA LYS A 71 2.48 2.84 -11.97
C LYS A 71 3.26 1.51 -11.90
N LEU A 72 2.61 0.42 -11.50
CA LEU A 72 3.24 -0.91 -11.40
C LEU A 72 3.63 -1.46 -12.78
N LEU A 73 2.73 -1.34 -13.77
CA LEU A 73 2.97 -1.84 -15.13
C LEU A 73 4.02 -1.05 -15.89
N ALA A 74 4.23 0.22 -15.56
CA ALA A 74 5.34 1.00 -16.11
C ALA A 74 6.72 0.45 -15.69
N GLY A 75 6.77 -0.39 -14.66
CA GLY A 75 7.98 -0.99 -14.10
C GLY A 75 8.80 -0.01 -13.26
N LYS A 76 9.65 -0.55 -12.38
CA LYS A 76 10.49 0.24 -11.47
C LYS A 76 9.68 1.28 -10.68
N SER A 77 8.56 0.85 -10.13
CA SER A 77 7.65 1.73 -9.38
C SER A 77 8.33 2.42 -8.19
N GLY A 78 9.37 1.78 -7.63
CA GLY A 78 10.08 2.24 -6.44
C GLY A 78 9.38 1.86 -5.13
N TYR A 79 8.28 1.12 -5.19
CA TYR A 79 7.57 0.65 -3.98
C TYR A 79 7.88 -0.79 -3.66
N ASP A 80 8.03 -1.07 -2.36
CA ASP A 80 8.25 -2.39 -1.79
C ASP A 80 6.92 -3.05 -1.39
N LEU A 81 5.97 -2.25 -0.91
CA LEU A 81 4.65 -2.69 -0.48
C LEU A 81 3.57 -1.84 -1.13
N VAL A 82 2.57 -2.49 -1.72
CA VAL A 82 1.41 -1.83 -2.34
C VAL A 82 0.12 -2.53 -1.94
N VAL A 83 -1.00 -1.80 -1.95
CA VAL A 83 -2.30 -2.28 -1.45
C VAL A 83 -3.39 -2.20 -2.53
N PRO A 84 -3.35 -3.05 -3.56
CA PRO A 84 -4.42 -3.13 -4.55
C PRO A 84 -5.67 -3.79 -4.00
N SER A 85 -6.83 -3.52 -4.60
CA SER A 85 -8.00 -4.37 -4.41
C SER A 85 -7.77 -5.77 -4.98
N SER A 86 -8.43 -6.79 -4.42
CA SER A 86 -8.14 -8.20 -4.73
C SER A 86 -8.28 -8.57 -6.21
N HIS A 87 -9.27 -8.01 -6.91
CA HIS A 87 -9.46 -8.24 -8.35
C HIS A 87 -8.36 -7.62 -9.22
N PHE A 88 -7.77 -6.48 -8.79
CA PHE A 88 -6.56 -5.92 -9.42
C PHE A 88 -5.33 -6.75 -9.10
N LEU A 89 -5.20 -7.22 -7.86
CA LEU A 89 -4.10 -8.11 -7.46
C LEU A 89 -3.97 -9.31 -8.42
N GLY A 90 -5.09 -9.97 -8.75
CA GLY A 90 -5.10 -11.11 -9.65
C GLY A 90 -4.53 -10.80 -11.04
N ARG A 91 -4.89 -9.67 -11.63
CA ARG A 91 -4.36 -9.20 -12.93
C ARG A 91 -2.87 -8.86 -12.84
N GLN A 92 -2.49 -8.19 -11.79
CA GLN A 92 -1.12 -7.75 -11.54
C GLN A 92 -0.17 -8.93 -11.27
N ILE A 93 -0.66 -10.00 -10.61
CA ILE A 93 0.05 -11.27 -10.48
C ILE A 93 0.34 -11.88 -11.86
N GLN A 94 -0.68 -11.91 -12.75
CA GLN A 94 -0.51 -12.41 -14.11
C GLN A 94 0.47 -11.57 -14.94
N ALA A 95 0.53 -10.27 -14.69
CA ALA A 95 1.51 -9.37 -15.30
C ALA A 95 2.94 -9.53 -14.71
N GLY A 96 3.10 -10.29 -13.63
CA GLY A 96 4.40 -10.61 -13.04
C GLY A 96 5.05 -9.46 -12.27
N VAL A 97 4.24 -8.50 -11.77
CA VAL A 97 4.76 -7.32 -11.05
C VAL A 97 5.09 -7.58 -9.59
N PHE A 98 4.63 -8.72 -9.03
CA PHE A 98 4.83 -9.05 -7.63
C PHE A 98 5.81 -10.20 -7.41
N GLN A 99 6.46 -10.18 -6.27
CA GLN A 99 7.25 -11.30 -5.74
C GLN A 99 6.38 -12.17 -4.83
N LYS A 100 6.68 -13.47 -4.81
CA LYS A 100 6.02 -14.38 -3.87
C LYS A 100 6.42 -14.08 -2.44
N LEU A 101 5.45 -14.16 -1.54
CA LEU A 101 5.67 -14.04 -0.12
C LEU A 101 6.47 -15.24 0.42
N ASP A 102 7.48 -14.97 1.22
CA ASP A 102 8.10 -15.98 2.08
C ASP A 102 7.31 -16.08 3.39
N LYS A 103 6.34 -16.99 3.43
CA LYS A 103 5.46 -17.16 4.59
C LYS A 103 6.21 -17.60 5.84
N SER A 104 7.40 -18.14 5.71
CA SER A 104 8.21 -18.51 6.88
C SER A 104 8.69 -17.31 7.68
N LYS A 105 8.74 -16.14 7.04
CA LYS A 105 9.09 -14.86 7.65
C LYS A 105 7.89 -14.09 8.22
N LEU A 106 6.69 -14.64 8.09
CA LEU A 106 5.44 -14.01 8.53
C LEU A 106 4.84 -14.77 9.73
N PRO A 107 5.36 -14.60 10.96
CA PRO A 107 4.96 -15.39 12.12
C PRO A 107 3.48 -15.19 12.48
N ASN A 108 2.92 -14.03 12.14
CA ASN A 108 1.53 -13.69 12.41
C ASN A 108 0.56 -14.14 11.30
N TYR A 109 1.05 -14.72 10.20
CA TYR A 109 0.23 -15.22 9.09
C TYR A 109 -0.87 -16.20 9.56
N LYS A 110 -0.60 -16.97 10.60
CA LYS A 110 -1.53 -17.93 11.20
C LYS A 110 -2.77 -17.32 11.86
N TYR A 111 -2.75 -16.01 12.12
CA TYR A 111 -3.86 -15.28 12.75
C TYR A 111 -4.78 -14.60 11.72
N LEU A 112 -4.45 -14.68 10.43
CA LEU A 112 -5.31 -14.14 9.38
C LEU A 112 -6.64 -14.87 9.34
N ASP A 113 -7.69 -14.11 9.03
CA ASP A 113 -9.04 -14.64 8.89
C ASP A 113 -9.11 -15.66 7.73
N LYS A 114 -9.62 -16.86 8.02
CA LYS A 114 -9.61 -17.98 7.08
C LYS A 114 -10.60 -17.79 5.93
N ASP A 115 -11.71 -17.11 6.19
CA ASP A 115 -12.75 -16.87 5.18
C ASP A 115 -12.27 -15.81 4.20
N LEU A 116 -11.66 -14.74 4.70
CA LEU A 116 -11.00 -13.74 3.84
C LEU A 116 -9.84 -14.34 3.02
N MET A 117 -9.06 -15.24 3.63
CA MET A 117 -8.00 -15.95 2.91
C MET A 117 -8.57 -16.86 1.81
N ALA A 118 -9.72 -17.48 2.02
CA ALA A 118 -10.38 -18.29 1.00
C ALA A 118 -10.92 -17.42 -0.15
N VAL A 119 -11.49 -16.25 0.17
CA VAL A 119 -11.92 -15.27 -0.85
C VAL A 119 -10.72 -14.79 -1.66
N LEU A 120 -9.64 -14.39 -1.01
CA LEU A 120 -8.42 -13.90 -1.69
C LEU A 120 -7.82 -14.99 -2.60
N ALA A 121 -7.89 -16.27 -2.23
CA ALA A 121 -7.34 -17.37 -3.01
C ALA A 121 -8.00 -17.52 -4.40
N SER A 122 -9.18 -16.95 -4.64
CA SER A 122 -9.79 -16.88 -5.96
C SER A 122 -9.02 -16.00 -6.94
N GLN A 123 -8.32 -14.99 -6.43
CA GLN A 123 -7.50 -14.04 -7.19
C GLN A 123 -6.00 -14.34 -7.08
N ASP A 124 -5.57 -14.87 -5.94
CA ASP A 124 -4.19 -15.25 -5.62
C ASP A 124 -4.15 -16.73 -5.20
N PRO A 125 -4.08 -17.68 -6.15
CA PRO A 125 -4.06 -19.10 -5.84
C PRO A 125 -2.99 -19.48 -4.83
N GLY A 126 -3.43 -20.05 -3.71
CA GLY A 126 -2.57 -20.40 -2.59
C GLY A 126 -2.12 -19.21 -1.74
N ASN A 127 -2.69 -18.03 -1.93
CA ASN A 127 -2.32 -16.79 -1.23
C ASN A 127 -0.80 -16.58 -1.27
N ALA A 128 -0.23 -16.65 -2.47
CA ALA A 128 1.21 -16.68 -2.66
C ALA A 128 1.84 -15.27 -2.71
N TYR A 129 1.07 -14.24 -3.00
CA TYR A 129 1.56 -12.89 -3.27
C TYR A 129 0.97 -11.83 -2.35
N GLY A 130 -0.24 -12.06 -1.81
CA GLY A 130 -0.96 -11.07 -1.01
C GLY A 130 -1.35 -11.57 0.37
N VAL A 131 -1.58 -10.58 1.26
CA VAL A 131 -2.16 -10.75 2.59
C VAL A 131 -3.34 -9.80 2.67
N PRO A 132 -4.56 -10.24 3.09
CA PRO A 132 -5.66 -9.33 3.27
C PRO A 132 -5.33 -8.27 4.32
N TYR A 133 -5.55 -7.01 3.98
CA TYR A 133 -5.29 -5.86 4.85
C TYR A 133 -6.58 -5.31 5.43
N MET A 134 -7.47 -4.87 4.57
CA MET A 134 -8.81 -4.39 4.93
C MET A 134 -9.84 -5.00 4.00
N TRP A 135 -11.08 -5.04 4.45
CA TRP A 135 -12.22 -5.39 3.62
C TRP A 135 -13.41 -4.48 3.97
N GLY A 136 -14.32 -4.33 3.02
CA GLY A 136 -15.50 -3.53 3.21
C GLY A 136 -16.56 -3.89 2.19
N THR A 137 -17.70 -3.21 2.30
CA THR A 137 -18.81 -3.32 1.36
C THR A 137 -19.11 -1.94 0.79
N THR A 138 -19.45 -1.90 -0.49
CA THR A 138 -19.98 -0.70 -1.12
C THR A 138 -21.43 -0.52 -0.70
N GLY A 139 -21.78 0.67 -0.23
CA GLY A 139 -23.11 0.98 0.27
C GLY A 139 -23.55 2.40 -0.09
N ILE A 140 -24.77 2.74 0.31
CA ILE A 140 -25.36 4.05 0.06
C ILE A 140 -25.23 4.91 1.33
N GLY A 141 -24.46 6.00 1.24
CA GLY A 141 -24.49 7.06 2.23
C GLY A 141 -25.53 8.13 1.85
N TYR A 142 -26.42 8.49 2.77
CA TYR A 142 -27.47 9.48 2.49
C TYR A 142 -27.76 10.38 3.67
N ASN A 143 -28.22 11.59 3.37
CA ASN A 143 -28.73 12.52 4.37
C ASN A 143 -30.19 12.18 4.67
N VAL A 144 -30.48 11.73 5.89
CA VAL A 144 -31.79 11.25 6.32
C VAL A 144 -32.89 12.31 6.12
N ASP A 145 -32.63 13.54 6.54
CA ASP A 145 -33.62 14.61 6.47
C ASP A 145 -33.94 14.99 5.01
N LYS A 146 -32.93 15.03 4.15
CA LYS A 146 -33.11 15.31 2.73
C LYS A 146 -33.86 14.19 2.00
N ILE A 147 -33.58 12.94 2.30
CA ILE A 147 -34.32 11.82 1.72
C ILE A 147 -35.78 11.87 2.12
N LYS A 148 -36.09 12.12 3.38
CA LYS A 148 -37.47 12.29 3.87
C LYS A 148 -38.19 13.48 3.23
N GLU A 149 -37.51 14.61 3.09
CA GLU A 149 -38.05 15.81 2.42
C GLU A 149 -38.45 15.52 0.96
N ILE A 150 -37.65 14.74 0.24
CA ILE A 150 -37.83 14.56 -1.22
C ILE A 150 -38.68 13.33 -1.55
N LEU A 151 -38.49 12.22 -0.85
CA LEU A 151 -39.16 10.94 -1.15
C LEU A 151 -40.23 10.55 -0.13
N GLY A 152 -40.29 11.22 1.01
CA GLY A 152 -41.21 10.91 2.10
C GLY A 152 -40.65 9.88 3.08
N ASP A 153 -41.48 9.52 4.08
CA ASP A 153 -41.07 8.58 5.13
C ASP A 153 -40.94 7.13 4.65
N ASP A 154 -41.61 6.78 3.53
CA ASP A 154 -41.57 5.45 2.93
C ASP A 154 -40.43 5.28 1.90
N ALA A 155 -39.44 6.15 1.91
CA ALA A 155 -38.28 6.07 1.03
C ALA A 155 -37.54 4.73 1.19
N PRO A 156 -37.13 4.03 0.10
CA PRO A 156 -36.51 2.72 0.16
C PRO A 156 -35.04 2.82 0.57
N VAL A 157 -34.77 3.24 1.80
CA VAL A 157 -33.41 3.52 2.30
C VAL A 157 -32.59 2.26 2.59
N ASP A 158 -33.21 1.10 2.63
CA ASP A 158 -32.61 -0.21 2.82
C ASP A 158 -32.43 -0.99 1.50
N SER A 159 -32.60 -0.32 0.37
CA SER A 159 -32.55 -0.91 -0.96
C SER A 159 -31.80 -0.04 -1.96
N TRP A 160 -31.17 -0.68 -2.93
CA TRP A 160 -30.60 -0.01 -4.11
C TRP A 160 -31.67 0.67 -4.98
N ASP A 161 -32.96 0.38 -4.75
CA ASP A 161 -34.10 1.13 -5.33
C ASP A 161 -33.94 2.63 -5.14
N LEU A 162 -33.32 3.04 -4.03
CA LEU A 162 -33.11 4.45 -3.72
C LEU A 162 -32.38 5.19 -4.85
N VAL A 163 -31.38 4.56 -5.44
CA VAL A 163 -30.49 5.19 -6.44
C VAL A 163 -30.56 4.56 -7.83
N PHE A 164 -31.17 3.37 -7.99
CA PHE A 164 -31.26 2.71 -9.29
C PHE A 164 -32.67 2.78 -9.92
N LYS A 165 -33.73 3.08 -9.14
CA LYS A 165 -35.03 3.38 -9.72
C LYS A 165 -35.06 4.76 -10.35
N PRO A 166 -35.40 4.87 -11.67
CA PRO A 166 -35.40 6.16 -12.36
C PRO A 166 -36.26 7.22 -11.68
N GLU A 167 -37.44 6.86 -11.16
CA GLU A 167 -38.35 7.76 -10.47
C GLU A 167 -37.79 8.35 -9.16
N ASN A 168 -36.95 7.61 -8.46
CA ASN A 168 -36.26 8.09 -7.26
C ASN A 168 -35.08 8.96 -7.65
N LEU A 169 -34.25 8.47 -8.60
CA LEU A 169 -33.07 9.17 -9.07
C LEU A 169 -33.42 10.56 -9.66
N GLU A 170 -34.52 10.64 -10.44
CA GLU A 170 -35.01 11.91 -11.00
C GLU A 170 -35.33 12.94 -9.91
N LYS A 171 -35.97 12.50 -8.81
CA LYS A 171 -36.29 13.39 -7.69
C LYS A 171 -35.03 13.79 -6.93
N LEU A 172 -34.15 12.84 -6.66
CA LEU A 172 -32.91 13.04 -5.89
C LEU A 172 -31.86 13.85 -6.65
N SER A 173 -31.86 13.83 -7.97
CA SER A 173 -30.91 14.60 -8.81
C SER A 173 -30.92 16.11 -8.50
N LYS A 174 -32.04 16.63 -7.98
CA LYS A 174 -32.17 18.04 -7.57
C LYS A 174 -31.32 18.42 -6.35
N CYS A 175 -30.97 17.47 -5.50
CA CYS A 175 -30.10 17.70 -4.35
C CYS A 175 -28.67 17.13 -4.54
N GLY A 176 -28.45 16.44 -5.63
CA GLY A 176 -27.19 15.80 -6.00
C GLY A 176 -27.13 14.33 -5.59
N VAL A 177 -26.78 13.48 -6.56
CA VAL A 177 -26.46 12.07 -6.36
C VAL A 177 -25.07 11.84 -6.96
N ASN A 178 -24.16 11.31 -6.16
CA ASN A 178 -22.83 10.98 -6.58
C ASN A 178 -22.62 9.46 -6.55
N PHE A 179 -21.93 8.94 -7.53
CA PHE A 179 -21.44 7.57 -7.57
C PHE A 179 -19.92 7.58 -7.45
N LEU A 180 -19.36 6.47 -6.98
CA LEU A 180 -17.91 6.27 -7.05
C LEU A 180 -17.48 6.29 -8.53
N ASP A 181 -16.38 6.96 -8.83
CA ASP A 181 -15.74 6.90 -10.14
C ASP A 181 -14.90 5.63 -10.27
N SER A 182 -15.60 4.50 -10.14
CA SER A 182 -15.03 3.15 -10.18
C SER A 182 -16.02 2.23 -10.88
N SER A 183 -15.75 1.94 -12.14
CA SER A 183 -16.63 1.12 -12.98
C SER A 183 -16.74 -0.31 -12.47
N ASP A 184 -15.68 -0.86 -11.91
CA ASP A 184 -15.61 -2.21 -11.35
C ASP A 184 -16.30 -2.36 -10.00
N GLU A 185 -16.66 -1.26 -9.34
CA GLU A 185 -17.52 -1.24 -8.15
C GLU A 185 -18.98 -1.04 -8.53
N ILE A 186 -19.27 -0.07 -9.39
CA ILE A 186 -20.65 0.36 -9.67
C ILE A 186 -21.37 -0.56 -10.67
N PHE A 187 -20.69 -1.01 -11.75
CA PHE A 187 -21.35 -1.88 -12.73
C PHE A 187 -21.77 -3.25 -12.16
N PRO A 188 -20.95 -3.95 -11.35
CA PRO A 188 -21.43 -5.19 -10.73
C PRO A 188 -22.64 -4.99 -9.81
N LEU A 189 -22.71 -3.88 -9.08
CA LEU A 189 -23.88 -3.56 -8.26
C LEU A 189 -25.12 -3.35 -9.12
N ALA A 190 -25.01 -2.57 -10.19
CA ALA A 190 -26.12 -2.35 -11.11
C ALA A 190 -26.55 -3.65 -11.81
N MET A 191 -25.61 -4.49 -12.24
CA MET A 191 -25.89 -5.78 -12.86
C MET A 191 -26.56 -6.78 -11.91
N HIS A 192 -26.23 -6.71 -10.62
CA HIS A 192 -26.81 -7.57 -9.59
C HIS A 192 -28.22 -7.09 -9.19
N TYR A 193 -28.48 -5.78 -9.32
CA TYR A 193 -29.77 -5.16 -9.04
C TYR A 193 -30.83 -5.52 -10.10
N VAL A 194 -30.48 -5.68 -11.39
CA VAL A 194 -31.38 -5.98 -12.53
C VAL A 194 -31.68 -7.46 -12.59
#